data_ab188a34dcf181a17151a52e32299831
#
_entry.id   ab188a34dcf181a17151a52e32299831
#
_cell.length_a   1.000
_cell.length_b   1.000
_cell.length_c   1.000
_cell.angle_alpha   90.00
_cell.angle_beta   90.00
_cell.angle_gamma   90.00
#
_symmetry.space_group_name_H-M   'P 1'
#
loop_
_entity.id
_entity.type
_entity.pdbx_description
1 polymer ?
#
loop_
_entity_poly.entity_id
_entity_poly.type
_entity_poly.pdbx_seq_one_letter_code
_entity_poly.pdbx_strand_id
1 'polypeptide(L)'
;MKQDVSFHKRVNAREETVSTELKKSDFYFDLPQELIAQDPLEDRSSSRLLILNRESGEISHHVFREIIDYLNPGDCLVLNNTKVIPARLLGEREGTGAHVEVLLLKRREDDIWETLVKPGKKCRPGTRLVFGDGLLKAKVLETVEEGNRLIRFEYEGIFEEVLDRLGEMPLPPYITHKLQDKNRYQTVYAKYEGSAAAPTAGLHFTEELLRRIEEKGVKTAYVTLHVGLGTFRPVKEENVLEHHMHSEFYQVSEETARTINEVKERGGRVICVGTTSCRTVESASDENGQVLSGSGNTQIFIYPGYRFKVLDAMITNFHLPESTLVMLVSALAGRERVLDAYEEAVRERYRFFSFGDAMYIE
;
A
#
# COMPACT_ATOMS: atom_id res chain seq x y z
N MET A 1 -30.61 -50.28 42.69
CA MET A 1 -30.82 -50.79 41.31
C MET A 1 -31.27 -49.62 40.42
N LYS A 2 -30.61 -49.48 39.28
CA LYS A 2 -30.74 -48.56 38.16
C LYS A 2 -29.73 -47.40 38.18
N GLN A 3 -28.80 -47.63 37.26
CA GLN A 3 -27.73 -46.75 36.81
C GLN A 3 -28.29 -45.59 36.04
N ASP A 4 -27.74 -44.39 36.31
CA ASP A 4 -27.88 -43.22 35.43
C ASP A 4 -26.61 -43.04 34.64
N VAL A 5 -26.72 -43.13 33.33
CA VAL A 5 -25.65 -42.99 32.36
C VAL A 5 -25.60 -41.51 31.92
N SER A 6 -24.64 -40.81 32.44
CA SER A 6 -24.34 -39.43 32.04
C SER A 6 -23.57 -39.45 30.69
N PHE A 7 -24.23 -38.93 29.64
CA PHE A 7 -23.68 -38.72 28.32
C PHE A 7 -22.83 -37.43 28.31
N HIS A 8 -21.54 -37.58 28.45
CA HIS A 8 -20.60 -36.48 28.16
C HIS A 8 -20.41 -36.37 26.66
N LYS A 9 -21.04 -35.37 26.02
CA LYS A 9 -20.69 -34.90 24.68
C LYS A 9 -19.34 -34.25 24.74
N ARG A 10 -18.31 -34.92 24.25
CA ARG A 10 -17.03 -34.33 23.89
C ARG A 10 -17.23 -33.41 22.68
N VAL A 11 -17.16 -32.12 22.90
CA VAL A 11 -16.95 -31.13 21.85
C VAL A 11 -15.49 -31.25 21.43
N ASN A 12 -15.24 -31.88 20.30
CA ASN A 12 -13.94 -31.86 19.65
C ASN A 12 -13.74 -30.45 19.07
N ALA A 13 -13.04 -29.57 19.79
CA ALA A 13 -12.40 -28.44 19.19
C ALA A 13 -11.29 -28.99 18.27
N ARG A 14 -11.52 -28.99 16.98
CA ARG A 14 -10.45 -29.12 16.00
C ARG A 14 -9.59 -27.88 16.16
N GLU A 15 -8.44 -28.02 16.81
CA GLU A 15 -7.32 -27.14 16.61
C GLU A 15 -6.93 -27.32 15.13
N GLU A 16 -7.23 -26.33 14.29
CA GLU A 16 -6.65 -26.24 12.95
C GLU A 16 -5.13 -26.08 13.16
N THR A 17 -4.42 -27.17 12.97
CA THR A 17 -2.97 -27.17 12.80
C THR A 17 -2.70 -26.33 11.57
N VAL A 18 -2.20 -25.10 11.79
CA VAL A 18 -1.66 -24.25 10.73
C VAL A 18 -0.65 -25.10 9.97
N SER A 19 -0.94 -25.37 8.71
CA SER A 19 -0.04 -26.10 7.81
C SER A 19 1.31 -25.41 7.83
N THR A 20 2.37 -26.16 8.10
CA THR A 20 3.75 -25.70 8.20
C THR A 20 4.34 -25.19 6.86
N GLU A 21 3.58 -25.21 5.78
CA GLU A 21 3.99 -24.73 4.45
C GLU A 21 2.87 -23.91 3.82
N LEU A 22 2.91 -22.58 4.01
CA LEU A 22 2.08 -21.64 3.26
C LEU A 22 2.83 -21.27 1.97
N LYS A 23 2.25 -21.60 0.81
CA LYS A 23 2.87 -21.38 -0.49
C LYS A 23 2.33 -20.10 -1.14
N LYS A 24 3.18 -19.45 -1.91
CA LYS A 24 2.79 -18.30 -2.72
C LYS A 24 1.64 -18.68 -3.69
N SER A 25 1.73 -19.86 -4.31
CA SER A 25 0.70 -20.40 -5.20
C SER A 25 -0.66 -20.61 -4.54
N ASP A 26 -0.75 -20.69 -3.21
CA ASP A 26 -2.02 -20.75 -2.49
C ASP A 26 -2.85 -19.45 -2.61
N PHE A 27 -2.25 -18.37 -3.09
CA PHE A 27 -2.86 -17.04 -3.30
C PHE A 27 -3.03 -16.71 -4.78
N TYR A 28 -2.99 -17.72 -5.62
CA TYR A 28 -3.23 -17.56 -7.05
C TYR A 28 -4.72 -17.49 -7.36
N PHE A 29 -5.08 -16.62 -8.27
CA PHE A 29 -6.37 -16.56 -8.97
C PHE A 29 -6.11 -16.07 -10.40
N ASP A 30 -7.00 -16.42 -11.33
CA ASP A 30 -6.87 -15.99 -12.72
C ASP A 30 -7.33 -14.55 -12.87
N LEU A 31 -6.40 -13.67 -13.29
CA LEU A 31 -6.67 -12.26 -13.51
C LEU A 31 -6.46 -11.90 -14.98
N PRO A 32 -7.53 -11.68 -15.75
CA PRO A 32 -7.43 -11.17 -17.12
C PRO A 32 -6.72 -9.81 -17.16
N GLN A 33 -5.75 -9.67 -18.05
CA GLN A 33 -4.92 -8.46 -18.14
C GLN A 33 -5.73 -7.19 -18.44
N GLU A 34 -6.83 -7.32 -19.20
CA GLU A 34 -7.72 -6.21 -19.52
C GLU A 34 -8.47 -5.63 -18.30
N LEU A 35 -8.50 -6.35 -17.18
CA LEU A 35 -9.09 -5.83 -15.92
C LEU A 35 -8.11 -4.96 -15.14
N ILE A 36 -6.83 -4.93 -15.50
CA ILE A 36 -5.85 -4.06 -14.86
C ILE A 36 -6.05 -2.62 -15.34
N ALA A 37 -6.53 -1.75 -14.46
CA ALA A 37 -6.85 -0.36 -14.79
C ALA A 37 -5.62 0.43 -15.19
N GLN A 38 -5.66 1.05 -16.37
CA GLN A 38 -4.57 1.87 -16.89
C GLN A 38 -4.75 3.36 -16.58
N ASP A 39 -6.01 3.81 -16.45
CA ASP A 39 -6.36 5.20 -16.26
C ASP A 39 -7.30 5.39 -15.06
N PRO A 40 -7.15 6.50 -14.29
CA PRO A 40 -8.08 6.83 -13.22
C PRO A 40 -9.45 7.24 -13.80
N LEU A 41 -10.52 6.95 -13.05
CA LEU A 41 -11.84 7.50 -13.37
C LEU A 41 -11.85 9.03 -13.21
N GLU A 42 -12.66 9.74 -13.96
CA GLU A 42 -12.80 11.19 -13.84
C GLU A 42 -13.28 11.59 -12.45
N ASP A 43 -14.37 11.00 -11.97
CA ASP A 43 -14.81 11.09 -10.57
C ASP A 43 -14.20 9.95 -9.76
N ARG A 44 -13.32 10.28 -8.79
CA ARG A 44 -12.64 9.32 -7.91
C ARG A 44 -13.61 8.44 -7.15
N SER A 45 -14.71 9.02 -6.67
CA SER A 45 -15.69 8.36 -5.81
C SER A 45 -16.72 7.52 -6.58
N SER A 46 -16.65 7.53 -7.92
CA SER A 46 -17.51 6.73 -8.79
C SER A 46 -16.98 5.32 -9.08
N SER A 47 -15.81 4.94 -8.57
CA SER A 47 -15.33 3.57 -8.64
C SER A 47 -16.32 2.59 -7.99
N ARG A 48 -16.30 1.34 -8.41
CA ARG A 48 -17.10 0.31 -7.76
C ARG A 48 -16.51 -0.05 -6.39
N LEU A 49 -17.37 -0.51 -5.52
CA LEU A 49 -17.02 -0.99 -4.19
C LEU A 49 -17.61 -2.39 -3.99
N LEU A 50 -16.76 -3.38 -3.75
CA LEU A 50 -17.17 -4.69 -3.30
C LEU A 50 -17.05 -4.72 -1.77
N ILE A 51 -18.12 -5.12 -1.09
CA ILE A 51 -18.11 -5.30 0.37
C ILE A 51 -18.05 -6.78 0.65
N LEU A 52 -17.11 -7.18 1.48
CA LEU A 52 -16.97 -8.54 1.99
C LEU A 52 -17.18 -8.54 3.51
N ASN A 53 -18.23 -9.19 3.95
CA ASN A 53 -18.39 -9.51 5.36
C ASN A 53 -17.52 -10.72 5.70
N ARG A 54 -16.49 -10.49 6.54
CA ARG A 54 -15.49 -11.54 6.85
C ARG A 54 -16.02 -12.65 7.74
N GLU A 55 -17.14 -12.45 8.42
CA GLU A 55 -17.75 -13.47 9.27
C GLU A 55 -18.67 -14.40 8.47
N SER A 56 -19.59 -13.81 7.69
CA SER A 56 -20.54 -14.59 6.88
C SER A 56 -20.01 -15.02 5.52
N GLY A 57 -19.02 -14.29 4.96
CA GLY A 57 -18.56 -14.45 3.57
C GLY A 57 -19.51 -13.79 2.55
N GLU A 58 -20.54 -13.06 3.01
CA GLU A 58 -21.47 -12.36 2.13
C GLU A 58 -20.78 -11.25 1.34
N ILE A 59 -21.09 -11.18 0.04
CA ILE A 59 -20.55 -10.17 -0.89
C ILE A 59 -21.71 -9.31 -1.38
N SER A 60 -21.48 -7.98 -1.41
CA SER A 60 -22.38 -7.02 -2.04
C SER A 60 -21.64 -5.99 -2.89
N HIS A 61 -22.34 -5.40 -3.86
CA HIS A 61 -21.76 -4.52 -4.87
C HIS A 61 -22.36 -3.14 -4.79
N HIS A 62 -21.49 -2.13 -4.73
CA HIS A 62 -21.82 -0.74 -4.49
C HIS A 62 -20.96 0.20 -5.36
N VAL A 63 -21.17 1.49 -5.17
CA VAL A 63 -20.28 2.56 -5.66
C VAL A 63 -19.53 3.14 -4.47
N PHE A 64 -18.26 3.50 -4.65
CA PHE A 64 -17.39 3.89 -3.53
C PHE A 64 -17.95 5.01 -2.66
N ARG A 65 -18.65 5.98 -3.25
CA ARG A 65 -19.29 7.07 -2.47
C ARG A 65 -20.29 6.59 -1.43
N GLU A 66 -20.80 5.36 -1.55
CA GLU A 66 -21.73 4.73 -0.59
C GLU A 66 -21.00 4.12 0.62
N ILE A 67 -19.66 4.15 0.65
CA ILE A 67 -18.87 3.70 1.81
C ILE A 67 -19.32 4.39 3.11
N ILE A 68 -19.82 5.62 3.02
CA ILE A 68 -20.32 6.38 4.16
C ILE A 68 -21.45 5.65 4.89
N ASP A 69 -22.24 4.83 4.20
CA ASP A 69 -23.36 4.10 4.78
C ASP A 69 -22.91 2.93 5.67
N TYR A 70 -21.68 2.47 5.47
CA TYR A 70 -21.03 1.38 6.21
C TYR A 70 -20.16 1.86 7.37
N LEU A 71 -20.01 3.16 7.54
CA LEU A 71 -19.27 3.78 8.63
C LEU A 71 -20.25 4.25 9.71
N ASN A 72 -19.89 4.04 10.98
CA ASN A 72 -20.71 4.44 12.12
C ASN A 72 -20.13 5.66 12.84
N PRO A 73 -20.97 6.52 13.43
CA PRO A 73 -20.47 7.53 14.36
C PRO A 73 -19.60 6.88 15.45
N GLY A 74 -18.43 7.43 15.68
CA GLY A 74 -17.45 6.88 16.61
C GLY A 74 -16.40 5.96 15.99
N ASP A 75 -16.52 5.56 14.74
CA ASP A 75 -15.45 4.89 13.99
C ASP A 75 -14.28 5.85 13.71
N CYS A 76 -13.12 5.30 13.38
CA CYS A 76 -11.94 6.04 12.94
C CYS A 76 -11.43 5.51 11.59
N LEU A 77 -11.35 6.38 10.58
CA LEU A 77 -10.62 6.13 9.34
C LEU A 77 -9.15 6.47 9.52
N VAL A 78 -8.27 5.52 9.31
CA VAL A 78 -6.81 5.74 9.30
C VAL A 78 -6.32 5.86 7.88
N LEU A 79 -5.76 7.01 7.54
CA LEU A 79 -5.39 7.44 6.20
C LEU A 79 -3.87 7.66 6.12
N ASN A 80 -3.22 7.17 5.06
CA ASN A 80 -1.79 7.43 4.83
C ASN A 80 -1.63 8.73 4.02
N ASN A 81 -1.09 9.78 4.66
CA ASN A 81 -0.93 11.12 4.08
C ASN A 81 0.42 11.33 3.38
N THR A 82 1.11 10.26 3.04
CA THR A 82 2.34 10.37 2.24
C THR A 82 2.07 11.00 0.89
N LYS A 83 3.03 11.80 0.40
CA LYS A 83 2.99 12.43 -0.92
C LYS A 83 4.04 11.81 -1.83
N VAL A 84 3.63 11.43 -3.02
CA VAL A 84 4.53 10.89 -4.03
C VAL A 84 5.35 12.03 -4.63
N ILE A 85 6.66 11.84 -4.70
CA ILE A 85 7.56 12.75 -5.39
C ILE A 85 7.68 12.33 -6.87
N PRO A 86 7.95 13.27 -7.80
CA PRO A 86 8.21 12.94 -9.21
C PRO A 86 9.58 12.30 -9.36
N ALA A 87 9.72 11.10 -8.81
CA ALA A 87 10.99 10.41 -8.58
C ALA A 87 11.60 9.78 -9.83
N ARG A 88 10.90 9.76 -10.96
CA ARG A 88 11.38 9.16 -12.21
C ARG A 88 12.02 10.22 -13.09
N LEU A 89 13.33 10.14 -13.28
CA LEU A 89 14.12 11.06 -14.07
C LEU A 89 14.55 10.39 -15.38
N LEU A 90 14.24 11.04 -16.50
CA LEU A 90 14.69 10.63 -17.83
C LEU A 90 15.83 11.55 -18.28
N GLY A 91 16.95 10.96 -18.63
CA GLY A 91 18.16 11.70 -18.99
C GLY A 91 19.09 10.92 -19.90
N GLU A 92 20.34 11.38 -19.97
CA GLU A 92 21.34 10.83 -20.85
C GLU A 92 22.69 10.68 -20.12
N ARG A 93 23.51 9.76 -20.61
CA ARG A 93 24.90 9.67 -20.19
C ARG A 93 25.71 10.81 -20.83
N GLU A 94 26.39 11.56 -19.98
CA GLU A 94 27.32 12.61 -20.45
C GLU A 94 28.35 12.03 -21.42
N GLY A 95 28.56 12.71 -22.53
CA GLY A 95 29.54 12.36 -23.55
C GLY A 95 29.11 11.29 -24.57
N THR A 96 28.03 10.51 -24.30
CA THR A 96 27.56 9.49 -25.25
C THR A 96 26.14 9.71 -25.74
N GLY A 97 25.33 10.56 -25.07
CA GLY A 97 23.93 10.78 -25.36
C GLY A 97 23.04 9.53 -25.17
N ALA A 98 23.55 8.48 -24.53
CA ALA A 98 22.77 7.27 -24.34
C ALA A 98 21.70 7.48 -23.28
N HIS A 99 20.43 7.22 -23.63
CA HIS A 99 19.30 7.37 -22.73
C HIS A 99 19.44 6.54 -21.46
N VAL A 100 19.05 7.14 -20.34
CA VAL A 100 18.98 6.51 -19.03
C VAL A 100 17.70 6.91 -18.32
N GLU A 101 17.19 6.00 -17.51
CA GLU A 101 16.13 6.24 -16.54
C GLU A 101 16.72 6.08 -15.15
N VAL A 102 16.54 7.06 -14.29
CA VAL A 102 16.91 7.03 -12.88
C VAL A 102 15.66 7.20 -12.04
N LEU A 103 15.45 6.27 -11.13
CA LEU A 103 14.31 6.28 -10.23
C LEU A 103 14.81 6.43 -8.80
N LEU A 104 14.46 7.53 -8.16
CA LEU A 104 14.82 7.84 -6.78
C LEU A 104 14.08 6.89 -5.83
N LEU A 105 14.82 6.25 -4.91
CA LEU A 105 14.27 5.32 -3.92
C LEU A 105 14.30 5.90 -2.51
N LYS A 106 15.51 6.32 -2.09
CA LYS A 106 15.74 6.79 -0.73
C LYS A 106 16.85 7.82 -0.71
N ARG A 107 16.60 8.97 -0.07
CA ARG A 107 17.63 9.95 0.25
C ARG A 107 18.52 9.42 1.37
N ARG A 108 19.82 9.37 1.17
CA ARG A 108 20.80 8.86 2.14
C ARG A 108 21.45 9.99 2.90
N GLU A 109 21.95 10.97 2.16
CA GLU A 109 22.55 12.22 2.64
C GLU A 109 22.05 13.33 1.71
N ASP A 110 22.36 14.57 1.97
CA ASP A 110 21.87 15.77 1.28
C ASP A 110 21.52 15.54 -0.20
N ASP A 111 22.53 15.39 -1.05
CA ASP A 111 22.36 15.24 -2.50
C ASP A 111 22.63 13.81 -2.98
N ILE A 112 22.75 12.85 -2.06
CA ILE A 112 23.00 11.45 -2.37
C ILE A 112 21.73 10.63 -2.19
N TRP A 113 21.34 9.98 -3.29
CA TRP A 113 20.17 9.11 -3.32
C TRP A 113 20.54 7.69 -3.71
N GLU A 114 19.88 6.75 -3.06
CA GLU A 114 19.80 5.39 -3.57
C GLU A 114 18.76 5.34 -4.68
N THR A 115 19.11 4.72 -5.80
CA THR A 115 18.33 4.79 -7.02
C THR A 115 18.31 3.45 -7.77
N LEU A 116 17.23 3.19 -8.51
CA LEU A 116 17.23 2.22 -9.61
C LEU A 116 17.62 2.93 -10.89
N VAL A 117 18.47 2.26 -11.71
CA VAL A 117 18.92 2.82 -12.99
C VAL A 117 18.69 1.83 -14.12
N LYS A 118 18.16 2.32 -15.23
CA LYS A 118 18.01 1.56 -16.49
C LYS A 118 18.67 2.29 -17.64
N PRO A 119 19.54 1.60 -18.41
CA PRO A 119 20.05 0.25 -18.23
C PRO A 119 21.19 0.21 -17.20
N GLY A 120 21.06 -0.59 -16.13
CA GLY A 120 22.03 -0.65 -15.02
C GLY A 120 23.45 -1.04 -15.43
N LYS A 121 23.60 -1.92 -16.43
CA LYS A 121 24.92 -2.36 -16.94
C LYS A 121 25.77 -1.21 -17.53
N LYS A 122 25.11 -0.15 -18.01
CA LYS A 122 25.75 1.03 -18.61
C LYS A 122 26.04 2.16 -17.62
N CYS A 123 25.50 2.08 -16.41
CA CYS A 123 25.65 3.10 -15.36
C CYS A 123 26.48 2.51 -14.20
N ARG A 124 27.80 2.43 -14.42
CA ARG A 124 28.78 1.96 -13.44
C ARG A 124 29.26 3.13 -12.56
N PRO A 125 29.89 2.87 -11.40
CA PRO A 125 30.56 3.91 -10.63
C PRO A 125 31.47 4.79 -11.50
N GLY A 126 31.38 6.12 -11.30
CA GLY A 126 32.05 7.12 -12.11
C GLY A 126 31.27 7.62 -13.33
N THR A 127 30.20 6.96 -13.74
CA THR A 127 29.33 7.44 -14.84
C THR A 127 28.70 8.78 -14.47
N ARG A 128 28.74 9.75 -15.39
CA ARG A 128 28.03 11.03 -15.29
C ARG A 128 26.76 11.01 -16.13
N LEU A 129 25.71 11.62 -15.58
CA LEU A 129 24.36 11.68 -16.15
C LEU A 129 23.93 13.14 -16.22
N VAL A 130 23.12 13.45 -17.22
CA VAL A 130 22.59 14.80 -17.46
C VAL A 130 21.07 14.69 -17.72
N PHE A 131 20.31 15.59 -17.11
CA PHE A 131 18.85 15.68 -17.23
C PHE A 131 18.45 17.11 -17.56
N GLY A 132 17.42 17.28 -18.42
CA GLY A 132 16.82 18.58 -18.75
C GLY A 132 17.84 19.61 -19.24
N ASP A 133 18.59 19.26 -20.28
CA ASP A 133 19.60 20.15 -20.91
C ASP A 133 20.65 20.69 -19.92
N GLY A 134 20.95 19.90 -18.87
CA GLY A 134 21.97 20.23 -17.87
C GLY A 134 21.45 20.94 -16.63
N LEU A 135 20.12 21.10 -16.48
CA LEU A 135 19.50 21.63 -15.29
C LEU A 135 19.79 20.78 -14.04
N LEU A 136 19.90 19.45 -14.23
CA LEU A 136 20.31 18.51 -13.21
C LEU A 136 21.41 17.62 -13.77
N LYS A 137 22.53 17.53 -13.04
CA LYS A 137 23.62 16.59 -13.33
C LYS A 137 23.73 15.58 -12.21
N ALA A 138 24.32 14.44 -12.51
CA ALA A 138 24.51 13.41 -11.51
C ALA A 138 25.77 12.58 -11.75
N LYS A 139 26.30 12.02 -10.68
CA LYS A 139 27.44 11.09 -10.73
C LYS A 139 27.09 9.81 -9.98
N VAL A 140 27.22 8.68 -10.64
CA VAL A 140 27.10 7.36 -10.01
C VAL A 140 28.32 7.15 -9.12
N LEU A 141 28.11 6.99 -7.82
CA LEU A 141 29.15 6.80 -6.82
C LEU A 141 29.48 5.32 -6.64
N GLU A 142 28.44 4.51 -6.41
CA GLU A 142 28.58 3.12 -5.97
C GLU A 142 27.41 2.25 -6.48
N THR A 143 27.64 0.94 -6.54
CA THR A 143 26.60 -0.07 -6.68
C THR A 143 26.39 -0.71 -5.33
N VAL A 144 25.16 -0.67 -4.83
CA VAL A 144 24.78 -1.23 -3.53
C VAL A 144 23.89 -2.46 -3.72
N GLU A 145 23.33 -2.95 -2.62
CA GLU A 145 22.48 -4.13 -2.61
C GLU A 145 21.37 -4.09 -3.67
N GLU A 146 20.93 -5.27 -4.12
CA GLU A 146 19.91 -5.44 -5.16
C GLU A 146 20.25 -4.81 -6.52
N GLY A 147 21.48 -4.36 -6.71
CA GLY A 147 21.92 -3.69 -7.93
C GLY A 147 21.51 -2.23 -8.02
N ASN A 148 21.05 -1.63 -6.92
CA ASN A 148 20.79 -0.20 -6.83
C ASN A 148 22.08 0.63 -6.96
N ARG A 149 21.94 1.93 -7.20
CA ARG A 149 23.07 2.86 -7.32
C ARG A 149 22.95 3.97 -6.28
N LEU A 150 24.06 4.31 -5.65
CA LEU A 150 24.19 5.60 -4.98
C LEU A 150 24.58 6.63 -6.01
N ILE A 151 23.77 7.67 -6.13
CA ILE A 151 23.96 8.76 -7.08
C ILE A 151 23.99 10.07 -6.32
N ARG A 152 25.03 10.88 -6.57
CA ARG A 152 25.10 12.27 -6.13
C ARG A 152 24.55 13.16 -7.23
N PHE A 153 23.62 14.03 -6.87
CA PHE A 153 23.05 15.03 -7.76
C PHE A 153 23.75 16.38 -7.60
N GLU A 154 23.87 17.12 -8.69
CA GLU A 154 24.48 18.45 -8.78
C GLU A 154 23.47 19.36 -9.52
N TYR A 155 23.01 20.42 -8.85
CA TYR A 155 21.96 21.32 -9.33
C TYR A 155 22.13 22.71 -8.68
N GLU A 156 21.40 23.71 -9.18
CA GLU A 156 21.28 25.03 -8.56
C GLU A 156 19.87 25.20 -7.95
N GLY A 157 19.80 25.80 -6.76
CA GLY A 157 18.54 26.08 -6.06
C GLY A 157 18.05 24.94 -5.18
N ILE A 158 16.75 24.66 -5.23
CA ILE A 158 16.06 23.66 -4.39
C ILE A 158 15.83 22.38 -5.22
N PHE A 159 16.27 21.24 -4.69
CA PHE A 159 16.17 19.96 -5.39
C PHE A 159 14.75 19.56 -5.76
N GLU A 160 13.83 19.80 -4.85
CA GLU A 160 12.41 19.49 -5.02
C GLU A 160 11.79 20.30 -6.19
N GLU A 161 12.19 21.56 -6.38
CA GLU A 161 11.76 22.38 -7.52
C GLU A 161 12.33 21.85 -8.85
N VAL A 162 13.57 21.37 -8.83
CA VAL A 162 14.20 20.73 -9.99
C VAL A 162 13.48 19.43 -10.34
N LEU A 163 13.13 18.62 -9.32
CA LEU A 163 12.34 17.40 -9.52
C LEU A 163 10.95 17.69 -10.09
N ASP A 164 10.28 18.72 -9.63
CA ASP A 164 8.96 19.10 -10.14
C ASP A 164 8.97 19.46 -11.63
N ARG A 165 10.08 20.03 -12.09
CA ARG A 165 10.28 20.40 -13.51
C ARG A 165 10.68 19.24 -14.40
N LEU A 166 11.52 18.34 -13.92
CA LEU A 166 12.16 17.27 -14.71
C LEU A 166 11.55 15.88 -14.46
N GLY A 167 11.02 15.66 -13.27
CA GLY A 167 10.58 14.35 -12.83
C GLY A 167 9.20 13.99 -13.35
N GLU A 168 9.03 12.71 -13.62
CA GLU A 168 7.75 12.08 -13.88
C GLU A 168 7.27 11.32 -12.63
N MET A 169 5.94 11.17 -12.51
CA MET A 169 5.36 10.33 -11.45
C MET A 169 5.79 8.88 -11.65
N PRO A 170 6.33 8.23 -10.63
CA PRO A 170 6.81 6.85 -10.72
C PRO A 170 5.62 5.88 -10.65
N LEU A 171 4.90 5.76 -11.77
CA LEU A 171 3.79 4.82 -11.86
C LEU A 171 4.29 3.38 -11.75
N PRO A 172 3.51 2.49 -11.15
CA PRO A 172 3.80 1.06 -11.13
C PRO A 172 4.00 0.48 -12.53
N PRO A 173 4.83 -0.56 -12.69
CA PRO A 173 5.22 -1.07 -14.03
C PRO A 173 4.06 -1.65 -14.85
N TYR A 174 2.93 -1.99 -14.23
CA TYR A 174 1.73 -2.47 -14.91
C TYR A 174 0.87 -1.36 -15.51
N ILE A 175 1.12 -0.09 -15.14
CA ILE A 175 0.50 1.07 -15.79
C ILE A 175 1.44 1.51 -16.91
N THR A 176 0.98 1.30 -18.16
CA THR A 176 1.72 1.62 -19.37
C THR A 176 1.25 2.91 -20.02
N HIS A 177 0.06 3.39 -19.68
CA HIS A 177 -0.48 4.65 -20.15
C HIS A 177 0.20 5.83 -19.45
N LYS A 178 0.46 6.89 -20.24
CA LYS A 178 1.00 8.13 -19.69
C LYS A 178 -0.11 8.89 -18.96
N LEU A 179 0.13 9.20 -17.69
CA LEU A 179 -0.81 9.96 -16.88
C LEU A 179 -0.90 11.41 -17.41
N GLN A 180 -2.10 11.87 -17.73
CA GLN A 180 -2.35 13.22 -18.24
C GLN A 180 -2.19 14.29 -17.15
N ASP A 181 -2.70 13.99 -15.95
CA ASP A 181 -2.58 14.84 -14.76
C ASP A 181 -1.90 14.06 -13.63
N LYS A 182 -0.68 14.47 -13.31
CA LYS A 182 0.11 13.83 -12.24
C LYS A 182 -0.56 13.87 -10.86
N ASN A 183 -1.47 14.84 -10.60
CA ASN A 183 -2.23 14.90 -9.35
C ASN A 183 -3.25 13.76 -9.22
N ARG A 184 -3.55 13.05 -10.29
CA ARG A 184 -4.42 11.87 -10.24
C ARG A 184 -3.78 10.69 -9.51
N TYR A 185 -2.45 10.67 -9.39
CA TYR A 185 -1.71 9.68 -8.60
C TYR A 185 -1.30 10.23 -7.22
N GLN A 186 -2.15 11.11 -6.65
CA GLN A 186 -2.04 11.63 -5.29
C GLN A 186 -3.39 11.55 -4.60
N THR A 187 -3.38 11.28 -3.28
CA THR A 187 -4.58 11.43 -2.46
C THR A 187 -4.89 12.92 -2.25
N VAL A 188 -6.15 13.27 -2.02
CA VAL A 188 -6.57 14.66 -1.74
C VAL A 188 -6.00 15.20 -0.42
N TYR A 189 -5.51 14.32 0.44
CA TYR A 189 -4.90 14.63 1.74
C TYR A 189 -3.39 14.37 1.79
N ALA A 190 -2.72 14.19 0.63
CA ALA A 190 -1.28 14.00 0.56
C ALA A 190 -0.53 15.21 1.13
N LYS A 191 0.40 14.98 2.07
CA LYS A 191 1.06 16.05 2.82
C LYS A 191 2.58 15.92 2.86
N TYR A 192 3.09 14.76 3.27
CA TYR A 192 4.53 14.56 3.53
C TYR A 192 5.20 13.85 2.37
N GLU A 193 6.12 14.56 1.71
CA GLU A 193 6.89 14.06 0.57
C GLU A 193 7.88 12.96 0.98
N GLY A 194 8.15 12.02 0.07
CA GLY A 194 9.14 10.98 0.29
C GLY A 194 8.73 9.60 -0.24
N SER A 195 7.53 9.45 -0.78
CA SER A 195 7.03 8.18 -1.30
C SER A 195 7.32 8.00 -2.79
N ALA A 196 7.69 6.79 -3.17
CA ALA A 196 7.81 6.39 -4.57
C ALA A 196 6.47 5.85 -5.14
N ALA A 197 5.45 5.65 -4.31
CA ALA A 197 4.14 5.21 -4.74
C ALA A 197 3.01 5.81 -3.89
N ALA A 198 1.84 6.01 -4.50
CA ALA A 198 0.66 6.50 -3.80
C ALA A 198 0.02 5.41 -2.93
N PRO A 199 -0.59 5.76 -1.79
CA PRO A 199 -1.48 4.86 -1.04
C PRO A 199 -2.82 4.77 -1.78
N THR A 200 -2.89 3.87 -2.77
CA THR A 200 -3.89 3.91 -3.85
C THR A 200 -5.33 3.72 -3.40
N ALA A 201 -5.58 3.03 -2.28
CA ALA A 201 -6.92 2.96 -1.69
C ALA A 201 -7.47 4.34 -1.26
N GLY A 202 -6.58 5.28 -0.97
CA GLY A 202 -6.94 6.67 -0.67
C GLY A 202 -7.33 7.48 -1.90
N LEU A 203 -7.03 7.01 -3.11
CA LEU A 203 -7.34 7.73 -4.35
C LEU A 203 -8.86 7.79 -4.63
N HIS A 204 -9.64 6.92 -4.03
CA HIS A 204 -11.11 6.90 -4.15
C HIS A 204 -11.79 8.05 -3.41
N PHE A 205 -11.14 8.62 -2.38
CA PHE A 205 -11.73 9.70 -1.59
C PHE A 205 -11.63 11.03 -2.31
N THR A 206 -12.71 11.82 -2.15
CA THR A 206 -12.75 13.25 -2.45
C THR A 206 -12.78 14.03 -1.14
N GLU A 207 -12.39 15.31 -1.16
CA GLU A 207 -12.51 16.20 0.02
C GLU A 207 -13.95 16.26 0.52
N GLU A 208 -14.91 16.32 -0.41
CA GLU A 208 -16.34 16.35 -0.09
C GLU A 208 -16.79 15.07 0.64
N LEU A 209 -16.37 13.88 0.17
CA LEU A 209 -16.72 12.62 0.83
C LEU A 209 -16.10 12.55 2.23
N LEU A 210 -14.85 12.95 2.41
CA LEU A 210 -14.20 12.99 3.73
C LEU A 210 -14.92 13.95 4.67
N ARG A 211 -15.28 15.14 4.23
CA ARG A 211 -16.06 16.11 5.02
C ARG A 211 -17.38 15.52 5.48
N ARG A 212 -18.14 14.87 4.59
CA ARG A 212 -19.42 14.20 4.93
C ARG A 212 -19.24 13.07 5.94
N ILE A 213 -18.15 12.31 5.82
CA ILE A 213 -17.77 11.24 6.76
C ILE A 213 -17.52 11.82 8.15
N GLU A 214 -16.77 12.91 8.23
CA GLU A 214 -16.51 13.62 9.50
C GLU A 214 -17.78 14.21 10.10
N GLU A 215 -18.65 14.81 9.28
CA GLU A 215 -19.97 15.31 9.71
C GLU A 215 -20.89 14.20 10.24
N LYS A 216 -20.75 12.96 9.76
CA LYS A 216 -21.44 11.78 10.31
C LYS A 216 -20.92 11.39 11.70
N GLY A 217 -19.80 11.95 12.16
CA GLY A 217 -19.19 11.65 13.46
C GLY A 217 -18.13 10.57 13.41
N VAL A 218 -17.62 10.23 12.23
CA VAL A 218 -16.45 9.37 12.03
C VAL A 218 -15.19 10.21 12.20
N LYS A 219 -14.21 9.71 12.95
CA LYS A 219 -12.92 10.39 13.11
C LYS A 219 -12.00 10.08 11.93
N THR A 220 -11.16 11.05 11.56
CA THR A 220 -10.03 10.82 10.64
C THR A 220 -8.72 10.90 11.40
N ALA A 221 -7.83 9.95 11.16
CA ALA A 221 -6.49 9.90 11.74
C ALA A 221 -5.47 9.68 10.62
N TYR A 222 -4.38 10.43 10.63
CA TYR A 222 -3.40 10.41 9.56
C TYR A 222 -2.08 9.81 10.03
N VAL A 223 -1.65 8.79 9.33
CA VAL A 223 -0.31 8.19 9.47
C VAL A 223 0.52 8.53 8.23
N THR A 224 1.84 8.45 8.35
CA THR A 224 2.74 8.55 7.21
C THR A 224 3.49 7.23 7.04
N LEU A 225 3.45 6.63 5.88
CA LEU A 225 4.34 5.55 5.47
C LEU A 225 4.81 5.85 4.05
N HIS A 226 6.11 5.99 3.88
CA HIS A 226 6.71 6.20 2.56
C HIS A 226 6.87 4.86 1.86
N VAL A 227 6.02 4.65 0.85
CA VAL A 227 6.00 3.40 0.08
C VAL A 227 7.21 3.34 -0.82
N GLY A 228 8.02 2.29 -0.67
CA GLY A 228 9.11 1.97 -1.58
C GLY A 228 8.63 1.18 -2.80
N LEU A 229 9.42 1.19 -3.87
CA LEU A 229 9.10 0.42 -5.08
C LEU A 229 9.18 -1.10 -4.87
N GLY A 230 9.76 -1.55 -3.78
CA GLY A 230 9.79 -2.96 -3.40
C GLY A 230 8.39 -3.59 -3.31
N THR A 231 7.38 -2.78 -2.96
CA THR A 231 5.98 -3.20 -2.87
C THR A 231 5.42 -3.72 -4.21
N PHE A 232 5.99 -3.30 -5.34
CA PHE A 232 5.56 -3.75 -6.67
C PHE A 232 6.40 -4.92 -7.22
N ARG A 233 7.38 -5.41 -6.46
CA ARG A 233 8.17 -6.56 -6.87
C ARG A 233 7.38 -7.84 -6.60
N PRO A 234 7.34 -8.78 -7.56
CA PRO A 234 6.74 -10.09 -7.33
C PRO A 234 7.46 -10.83 -6.19
N VAL A 235 6.70 -11.55 -5.38
CA VAL A 235 7.26 -12.53 -4.43
C VAL A 235 7.97 -13.61 -5.24
N LYS A 236 9.24 -13.86 -4.95
CA LYS A 236 10.07 -14.83 -5.68
C LYS A 236 10.04 -16.21 -5.03
N GLU A 237 10.02 -16.21 -3.72
CA GLU A 237 10.05 -17.39 -2.87
C GLU A 237 8.70 -18.12 -2.97
N GLU A 238 8.71 -19.44 -3.14
CA GLU A 238 7.49 -20.24 -3.12
C GLU A 238 6.97 -20.41 -1.69
N ASN A 239 7.86 -20.61 -0.73
CA ASN A 239 7.51 -20.60 0.69
C ASN A 239 7.34 -19.17 1.19
N VAL A 240 6.11 -18.82 1.58
CA VAL A 240 5.77 -17.46 2.06
C VAL A 240 6.63 -17.03 3.26
N LEU A 241 7.01 -17.99 4.12
CA LEU A 241 7.80 -17.70 5.33
C LEU A 241 9.25 -17.29 5.03
N GLU A 242 9.74 -17.54 3.83
CA GLU A 242 11.10 -17.17 3.40
C GLU A 242 11.14 -15.77 2.78
N HIS A 243 9.97 -15.16 2.56
CA HIS A 243 9.90 -13.82 1.97
C HIS A 243 10.32 -12.74 2.96
N HIS A 244 11.21 -11.85 2.54
CA HIS A 244 11.66 -10.70 3.31
C HIS A 244 11.06 -9.40 2.77
N MET A 245 10.30 -8.71 3.62
CA MET A 245 9.74 -7.40 3.29
C MET A 245 10.81 -6.32 3.25
N HIS A 246 10.69 -5.41 2.29
CA HIS A 246 11.52 -4.22 2.27
C HIS A 246 11.21 -3.31 3.47
N SER A 247 12.24 -2.63 3.94
CA SER A 247 12.12 -1.68 5.05
C SER A 247 11.52 -0.37 4.53
N GLU A 248 10.43 0.10 5.13
CA GLU A 248 9.74 1.34 4.82
C GLU A 248 9.64 2.22 6.06
N PHE A 249 9.89 3.52 5.87
CA PHE A 249 9.79 4.50 6.95
C PHE A 249 8.32 4.82 7.25
N TYR A 250 7.98 4.84 8.54
CA TYR A 250 6.67 5.28 9.00
C TYR A 250 6.75 6.32 10.13
N GLN A 251 5.68 7.06 10.30
CA GLN A 251 5.49 8.02 11.38
C GLN A 251 4.03 8.07 11.82
N VAL A 252 3.82 8.13 13.14
CA VAL A 252 2.53 8.32 13.82
C VAL A 252 2.67 9.47 14.79
N SER A 253 1.83 10.51 14.65
CA SER A 253 1.83 11.64 15.58
C SER A 253 1.16 11.29 16.92
N GLU A 254 1.43 12.08 17.97
CA GLU A 254 0.76 11.92 19.26
C GLU A 254 -0.76 12.08 19.14
N GLU A 255 -1.22 13.03 18.34
CA GLU A 255 -2.64 13.25 18.08
C GLU A 255 -3.28 12.04 17.41
N THR A 256 -2.63 11.47 16.38
CA THR A 256 -3.09 10.27 15.69
C THR A 256 -3.18 9.08 16.63
N ALA A 257 -2.13 8.80 17.41
CA ALA A 257 -2.10 7.71 18.35
C ALA A 257 -3.22 7.85 19.40
N ARG A 258 -3.37 9.05 19.99
CA ARG A 258 -4.44 9.35 20.94
C ARG A 258 -5.83 9.15 20.33
N THR A 259 -6.09 9.65 19.11
CA THR A 259 -7.38 9.53 18.44
C THR A 259 -7.76 8.06 18.22
N ILE A 260 -6.83 7.24 17.73
CA ILE A 260 -7.07 5.81 17.49
C ILE A 260 -7.36 5.09 18.81
N ASN A 261 -6.55 5.33 19.84
CA ASN A 261 -6.70 4.67 21.14
C ASN A 261 -8.03 5.06 21.82
N GLU A 262 -8.41 6.34 21.81
CA GLU A 262 -9.70 6.80 22.34
C GLU A 262 -10.90 6.16 21.62
N VAL A 263 -10.82 5.97 20.30
CA VAL A 263 -11.86 5.29 19.53
C VAL A 263 -12.00 3.83 19.98
N LYS A 264 -10.88 3.12 20.11
CA LYS A 264 -10.87 1.72 20.59
C LYS A 264 -11.43 1.61 22.01
N GLU A 265 -11.01 2.48 22.93
CA GLU A 265 -11.50 2.52 24.32
C GLU A 265 -13.03 2.72 24.41
N ARG A 266 -13.60 3.47 23.47
CA ARG A 266 -15.06 3.71 23.39
C ARG A 266 -15.81 2.62 22.61
N GLY A 267 -15.14 1.57 22.13
CA GLY A 267 -15.75 0.48 21.37
C GLY A 267 -16.03 0.83 19.90
N GLY A 268 -15.44 1.90 19.37
CA GLY A 268 -15.47 2.24 17.95
C GLY A 268 -14.50 1.37 17.14
N ARG A 269 -14.72 1.30 15.81
CA ARG A 269 -13.90 0.52 14.91
C ARG A 269 -12.74 1.37 14.35
N VAL A 270 -11.58 0.74 14.20
CA VAL A 270 -10.43 1.31 13.48
C VAL A 270 -10.42 0.72 12.07
N ILE A 271 -10.67 1.57 11.08
CA ILE A 271 -10.81 1.20 9.68
C ILE A 271 -9.61 1.77 8.91
N CYS A 272 -8.72 0.91 8.47
CA CYS A 272 -7.55 1.34 7.71
C CYS A 272 -7.88 1.50 6.22
N VAL A 273 -7.49 2.66 5.67
CA VAL A 273 -7.56 2.93 4.24
C VAL A 273 -6.22 2.55 3.62
N GLY A 274 -6.20 1.39 2.97
CA GLY A 274 -5.04 0.78 2.35
C GLY A 274 -4.20 -0.08 3.29
N THR A 275 -3.47 -1.00 2.68
CA THR A 275 -2.52 -1.89 3.37
C THR A 275 -1.39 -1.13 4.05
N THR A 276 -1.03 0.06 3.54
CA THR A 276 0.00 0.92 4.14
C THR A 276 -0.43 1.49 5.49
N SER A 277 -1.67 1.96 5.62
CA SER A 277 -2.22 2.42 6.91
C SER A 277 -2.28 1.27 7.91
N CYS A 278 -2.74 0.10 7.49
CA CYS A 278 -2.76 -1.11 8.30
C CYS A 278 -1.35 -1.47 8.81
N ARG A 279 -0.38 -1.59 7.91
CA ARG A 279 1.01 -1.93 8.27
C ARG A 279 1.61 -0.89 9.23
N THR A 280 1.23 0.37 9.11
CA THR A 280 1.71 1.42 10.01
C THR A 280 1.15 1.25 11.42
N VAL A 281 -0.16 1.14 11.58
CA VAL A 281 -0.76 1.03 12.93
C VAL A 281 -0.39 -0.27 13.62
N GLU A 282 -0.31 -1.38 12.87
CA GLU A 282 0.13 -2.67 13.40
C GLU A 282 1.61 -2.67 13.83
N SER A 283 2.48 -1.92 13.10
CA SER A 283 3.89 -1.75 13.47
C SER A 283 4.09 -0.81 14.64
N ALA A 284 3.25 0.22 14.76
CA ALA A 284 3.35 1.25 15.79
C ALA A 284 2.62 0.87 17.09
N SER A 285 2.01 -0.30 17.18
CA SER A 285 1.24 -0.73 18.37
C SER A 285 2.03 -1.69 19.24
N ASP A 286 1.76 -1.61 20.55
CA ASP A 286 2.24 -2.59 21.51
C ASP A 286 1.43 -3.91 21.46
N GLU A 287 1.78 -4.87 22.32
CA GLU A 287 1.11 -6.17 22.38
C GLU A 287 -0.34 -6.10 22.89
N ASN A 288 -0.74 -5.00 23.52
CA ASN A 288 -2.11 -4.77 24.00
C ASN A 288 -2.97 -4.06 22.92
N GLY A 289 -2.40 -3.73 21.77
CA GLY A 289 -3.10 -3.03 20.69
C GLY A 289 -3.18 -1.52 20.90
N GLN A 290 -2.36 -0.96 21.81
CA GLN A 290 -2.26 0.48 21.99
C GLN A 290 -1.28 1.05 20.96
N VAL A 291 -1.75 1.99 20.15
CA VAL A 291 -0.92 2.68 19.15
C VAL A 291 -0.01 3.68 19.86
N LEU A 292 1.29 3.60 19.56
CA LEU A 292 2.32 4.47 20.09
C LEU A 292 2.69 5.55 19.05
N SER A 293 2.89 6.79 19.51
CA SER A 293 3.43 7.84 18.67
C SER A 293 4.94 7.66 18.46
N GLY A 294 5.43 8.11 17.32
CA GLY A 294 6.84 8.04 16.98
C GLY A 294 7.08 7.79 15.50
N SER A 295 8.32 7.53 15.17
CA SER A 295 8.73 7.16 13.81
C SER A 295 9.70 5.99 13.84
N GLY A 296 9.70 5.22 12.77
CA GLY A 296 10.56 4.05 12.66
C GLY A 296 10.59 3.49 11.26
N ASN A 297 11.18 2.32 11.13
CA ASN A 297 11.14 1.54 9.90
C ASN A 297 10.38 0.24 10.18
N THR A 298 9.51 -0.15 9.24
CA THR A 298 8.77 -1.39 9.33
C THR A 298 9.15 -2.34 8.20
N GLN A 299 9.26 -3.61 8.56
CA GLN A 299 9.37 -4.75 7.63
C GLN A 299 8.24 -5.75 7.92
N ILE A 300 7.16 -5.28 8.55
CA ILE A 300 6.05 -6.14 8.93
C ILE A 300 5.50 -6.87 7.71
N PHE A 301 5.44 -8.19 7.82
CA PHE A 301 4.84 -9.07 6.85
C PHE A 301 3.60 -9.72 7.45
N ILE A 302 2.44 -9.35 6.92
CA ILE A 302 1.14 -9.83 7.38
C ILE A 302 0.63 -10.87 6.39
N TYR A 303 0.38 -12.07 6.88
CA TYR A 303 -0.14 -13.22 6.13
C TYR A 303 -1.07 -14.06 7.02
N PRO A 304 -1.83 -15.04 6.51
CA PRO A 304 -2.75 -15.85 7.32
C PRO A 304 -2.08 -16.46 8.56
N GLY A 305 -2.72 -16.27 9.71
CA GLY A 305 -2.18 -16.57 11.04
C GLY A 305 -1.74 -15.34 11.82
N TYR A 306 -1.60 -14.17 11.17
CA TYR A 306 -1.32 -12.91 11.87
C TYR A 306 -2.54 -12.48 12.71
N ARG A 307 -2.29 -12.06 13.94
CA ARG A 307 -3.30 -11.50 14.84
C ARG A 307 -3.25 -9.97 14.77
N PHE A 308 -4.27 -9.37 14.19
CA PHE A 308 -4.39 -7.91 14.17
C PHE A 308 -4.61 -7.37 15.59
N LYS A 309 -3.84 -6.34 15.95
CA LYS A 309 -3.88 -5.71 17.27
C LYS A 309 -4.78 -4.49 17.29
N VAL A 310 -4.83 -3.76 16.18
CA VAL A 310 -5.51 -2.47 16.06
C VAL A 310 -6.64 -2.51 15.05
N LEU A 311 -6.40 -3.12 13.88
CA LEU A 311 -7.30 -3.11 12.73
C LEU A 311 -8.61 -3.86 13.00
N ASP A 312 -9.74 -3.21 12.74
CA ASP A 312 -11.07 -3.84 12.80
C ASP A 312 -11.68 -4.08 11.40
N ALA A 313 -11.45 -3.16 10.45
CA ALA A 313 -11.93 -3.27 9.06
C ALA A 313 -10.95 -2.58 8.11
N MET A 314 -11.05 -2.86 6.81
CA MET A 314 -10.13 -2.33 5.80
C MET A 314 -10.85 -1.92 4.52
N ILE A 315 -10.50 -0.73 4.01
CA ILE A 315 -10.79 -0.30 2.64
C ILE A 315 -9.51 -0.49 1.83
N THR A 316 -9.55 -1.21 0.72
CA THR A 316 -8.38 -1.48 -0.10
C THR A 316 -8.72 -1.58 -1.59
N ASN A 317 -7.73 -1.58 -2.47
CA ASN A 317 -7.90 -1.95 -3.87
C ASN A 317 -7.84 -3.48 -4.02
N PHE A 318 -8.23 -3.99 -5.19
CA PHE A 318 -7.92 -5.35 -5.57
C PHE A 318 -6.43 -5.49 -5.94
N HIS A 319 -5.80 -6.56 -5.45
CA HIS A 319 -4.36 -6.78 -5.55
C HIS A 319 -4.00 -7.87 -6.58
N LEU A 320 -2.70 -7.98 -6.94
CA LEU A 320 -2.19 -9.01 -7.84
C LEU A 320 -2.26 -10.40 -7.21
N PRO A 321 -2.51 -11.44 -8.04
CA PRO A 321 -2.28 -12.81 -7.62
C PRO A 321 -0.89 -12.99 -7.02
N GLU A 322 -0.79 -13.87 -6.03
CA GLU A 322 0.48 -14.27 -5.39
C GLU A 322 1.27 -13.11 -4.75
N SER A 323 0.64 -11.95 -4.50
CA SER A 323 1.29 -10.79 -3.89
C SER A 323 1.19 -10.80 -2.37
N THR A 324 2.14 -10.14 -1.70
CA THR A 324 2.09 -9.91 -0.24
C THR A 324 0.82 -9.19 0.20
N LEU A 325 0.19 -8.44 -0.70
CA LEU A 325 -1.04 -7.69 -0.41
C LEU A 325 -2.28 -8.60 -0.39
N VAL A 326 -2.38 -9.58 -1.30
CA VAL A 326 -3.42 -10.62 -1.21
C VAL A 326 -3.24 -11.43 0.07
N MET A 327 -2.01 -11.73 0.47
CA MET A 327 -1.72 -12.43 1.73
C MET A 327 -2.21 -11.63 2.94
N LEU A 328 -2.01 -10.30 2.95
CA LEU A 328 -2.47 -9.42 4.03
C LEU A 328 -4.00 -9.40 4.14
N VAL A 329 -4.72 -9.21 3.04
CA VAL A 329 -6.20 -9.21 3.08
C VAL A 329 -6.74 -10.60 3.41
N SER A 330 -6.02 -11.67 3.02
CA SER A 330 -6.33 -13.05 3.40
C SER A 330 -6.12 -13.31 4.89
N ALA A 331 -5.18 -12.63 5.53
CA ALA A 331 -5.01 -12.68 6.98
C ALA A 331 -6.21 -12.06 7.71
N LEU A 332 -6.86 -11.04 7.11
CA LEU A 332 -8.01 -10.34 7.72
C LEU A 332 -9.32 -11.12 7.58
N ALA A 333 -9.62 -11.64 6.38
CA ALA A 333 -10.92 -12.23 6.07
C ALA A 333 -10.91 -13.74 5.88
N GLY A 334 -9.73 -14.38 5.90
CA GLY A 334 -9.54 -15.77 5.53
C GLY A 334 -9.27 -15.92 4.02
N ARG A 335 -8.32 -16.79 3.70
CA ARG A 335 -7.84 -16.97 2.32
C ARG A 335 -8.95 -17.35 1.33
N GLU A 336 -9.77 -18.34 1.69
CA GLU A 336 -10.83 -18.85 0.81
C GLU A 336 -11.84 -17.75 0.48
N ARG A 337 -12.33 -17.03 1.49
CA ARG A 337 -13.29 -15.92 1.29
C ARG A 337 -12.71 -14.78 0.44
N VAL A 338 -11.42 -14.49 0.61
CA VAL A 338 -10.76 -13.47 -0.22
C VAL A 338 -10.64 -13.93 -1.67
N LEU A 339 -10.25 -15.18 -1.92
CA LEU A 339 -10.16 -15.72 -3.27
C LEU A 339 -11.53 -15.79 -3.94
N ASP A 340 -12.57 -16.23 -3.24
CA ASP A 340 -13.96 -16.23 -3.73
C ASP A 340 -14.41 -14.80 -4.11
N ALA A 341 -14.10 -13.80 -3.27
CA ALA A 341 -14.42 -12.41 -3.55
C ALA A 341 -13.64 -11.85 -4.76
N TYR A 342 -12.40 -12.30 -4.98
CA TYR A 342 -11.59 -11.90 -6.12
C TYR A 342 -12.08 -12.56 -7.41
N GLU A 343 -12.48 -13.85 -7.37
CA GLU A 343 -13.12 -14.53 -8.50
C GLU A 343 -14.45 -13.88 -8.86
N GLU A 344 -15.26 -13.52 -7.85
CA GLU A 344 -16.47 -12.71 -8.04
C GLU A 344 -16.16 -11.38 -8.73
N ALA A 345 -15.14 -10.66 -8.25
CA ALA A 345 -14.73 -9.38 -8.82
C ALA A 345 -14.28 -9.52 -10.28
N VAL A 346 -13.57 -10.59 -10.63
CA VAL A 346 -13.18 -10.91 -12.01
C VAL A 346 -14.42 -11.19 -12.87
N ARG A 347 -15.36 -12.02 -12.38
CA ARG A 347 -16.61 -12.36 -13.08
C ARG A 347 -17.46 -11.12 -13.36
N GLU A 348 -17.56 -10.23 -12.38
CA GLU A 348 -18.30 -8.98 -12.44
C GLU A 348 -17.51 -7.86 -13.13
N ARG A 349 -16.30 -8.16 -13.63
CA ARG A 349 -15.44 -7.23 -14.37
C ARG A 349 -15.11 -5.97 -13.58
N TYR A 350 -14.74 -6.14 -12.30
CA TYR A 350 -14.12 -5.08 -11.53
C TYR A 350 -12.76 -4.72 -12.13
N ARG A 351 -12.34 -3.48 -11.92
CA ARG A 351 -11.03 -3.00 -12.31
C ARG A 351 -10.04 -3.24 -11.17
N PHE A 352 -8.87 -3.71 -11.51
CA PHE A 352 -7.84 -4.11 -10.55
C PHE A 352 -6.72 -3.08 -10.46
N PHE A 353 -5.99 -3.09 -9.35
CA PHE A 353 -4.81 -2.29 -9.02
C PHE A 353 -5.05 -0.82 -8.72
N SER A 354 -3.98 0.01 -8.90
CA SER A 354 -3.86 1.39 -8.41
C SER A 354 -5.00 2.31 -8.83
N PHE A 355 -5.48 2.19 -10.07
CA PHE A 355 -6.62 2.97 -10.59
C PHE A 355 -7.89 2.14 -10.71
N GLY A 356 -7.87 0.97 -10.12
CA GLY A 356 -9.00 0.04 -10.11
C GLY A 356 -10.12 0.44 -9.18
N ASP A 357 -10.94 -0.53 -8.84
CA ASP A 357 -12.06 -0.42 -7.93
C ASP A 357 -11.65 -0.78 -6.50
N ALA A 358 -12.53 -0.56 -5.56
CA ALA A 358 -12.28 -0.75 -4.15
C ALA A 358 -12.96 -2.01 -3.58
N MET A 359 -12.41 -2.50 -2.48
CA MET A 359 -12.98 -3.53 -1.63
C MET A 359 -13.05 -3.01 -0.20
N TYR A 360 -14.15 -3.24 0.50
CA TYR A 360 -14.28 -3.02 1.94
C TYR A 360 -14.47 -4.36 2.63
N ILE A 361 -13.63 -4.65 3.59
CA ILE A 361 -13.64 -5.88 4.41
C ILE A 361 -14.06 -5.49 5.82
N GLU A 362 -15.21 -5.98 6.28
CA GLU A 362 -15.76 -5.69 7.61
C GLU A 362 -16.02 -6.94 8.45
#